data_65b61a2b7d29cb0522e97731d4c68145
#
_entry.id   65b61a2b7d29cb0522e97731d4c68145
#
_cell.length_a   1.000
_cell.length_b   1.000
_cell.length_c   1.000
_cell.angle_alpha   90.00
_cell.angle_beta   90.00
_cell.angle_gamma   90.00
#
_symmetry.space_group_name_H-M   'P 1'
#
loop_
_entity.id
_entity.type
_entity.pdbx_description
1 polymer ?
#
loop_
_entity_poly.entity_id
_entity_poly.type
_entity_poly.pdbx_seq_one_letter_code
_entity_poly.pdbx_strand_id
1 'polypeptide(L)'
;MSQAEYSERNRQKMKSGYKIVYAGGEAQIIEKKSSFIATVAPVENEEEALAFIESLRKKYWDATHNCYAYVVGERNEIQRCSDDGEPSGTAGRPMMDVLAGAGVHNAAVVVTRYFGGTLLGTGGLIRAYSLAVQEGLAAAEVITRIPGVKLKLTAEYTELGKIQYLLGEKGLTAQDAIYTEKV
;
A
#
# COMPACT_ATOMS: atom_id res chain seq x y z
N MET A 1 -4.02 11.67 32.67
CA MET A 1 -4.56 11.85 31.32
C MET A 1 -6.08 11.92 31.45
N SER A 2 -6.68 13.05 31.15
CA SER A 2 -8.13 13.24 31.29
C SER A 2 -8.89 12.50 30.17
N GLN A 3 -10.15 12.19 30.40
CA GLN A 3 -11.04 11.57 29.41
C GLN A 3 -11.18 12.42 28.14
N ALA A 4 -11.01 13.75 28.27
CA ALA A 4 -10.99 14.69 27.14
C ALA A 4 -9.70 14.55 26.30
N GLU A 5 -8.53 14.45 26.93
CA GLU A 5 -7.25 14.24 26.24
C GLU A 5 -7.17 12.88 25.54
N TYR A 6 -7.76 11.83 26.13
CA TYR A 6 -7.90 10.52 25.50
C TYR A 6 -8.83 10.57 24.29
N SER A 7 -9.93 11.32 24.39
CA SER A 7 -10.90 11.53 23.30
C SER A 7 -10.30 12.33 22.14
N GLU A 8 -9.55 13.40 22.42
CA GLU A 8 -8.88 14.23 21.39
C GLU A 8 -7.75 13.48 20.69
N ARG A 9 -6.95 12.73 21.45
CA ARG A 9 -5.87 11.90 20.90
C ARG A 9 -6.41 10.79 20.00
N ASN A 10 -7.54 10.19 20.34
CA ASN A 10 -8.23 9.22 19.50
C ASN A 10 -8.90 9.87 18.28
N ARG A 11 -9.45 11.09 18.40
CA ARG A 11 -9.95 11.85 17.26
C ARG A 11 -8.84 12.26 16.27
N GLN A 12 -7.66 12.64 16.74
CA GLN A 12 -6.51 12.92 15.90
C GLN A 12 -5.97 11.66 15.22
N LYS A 13 -5.94 10.52 15.95
CA LYS A 13 -5.54 9.22 15.39
C LYS A 13 -6.53 8.69 14.35
N MET A 14 -7.84 8.99 14.50
CA MET A 14 -8.85 8.65 13.50
C MET A 14 -8.84 9.58 12.27
N LYS A 15 -8.15 10.74 12.34
CA LYS A 15 -8.01 11.69 11.22
C LYS A 15 -6.76 11.45 10.37
N SER A 16 -5.77 10.70 10.87
CA SER A 16 -4.59 10.36 10.08
C SER A 16 -4.85 9.09 9.30
N GLY A 17 -5.35 9.25 8.07
CA GLY A 17 -5.38 8.16 7.11
C GLY A 17 -3.96 7.66 6.81
N TYR A 18 -3.85 6.45 6.30
CA TYR A 18 -2.60 5.87 5.80
C TYR A 18 -2.73 5.51 4.33
N LYS A 19 -1.63 5.60 3.59
CA LYS A 19 -1.63 5.30 2.17
C LYS A 19 -1.59 3.79 1.95
N ILE A 20 -2.38 3.31 1.00
CA ILE A 20 -2.34 1.92 0.54
C ILE A 20 -2.27 1.90 -0.98
N VAL A 21 -1.71 0.83 -1.53
CA VAL A 21 -1.90 0.50 -2.93
C VAL A 21 -3.32 -0.05 -3.08
N TYR A 22 -4.17 0.62 -3.86
CA TYR A 22 -5.54 0.18 -4.14
C TYR A 22 -5.60 -0.71 -5.37
N ALA A 23 -4.95 -0.30 -6.45
CA ALA A 23 -4.74 -1.11 -7.64
C ALA A 23 -3.26 -1.18 -7.97
N GLY A 24 -2.79 -2.37 -8.34
CA GLY A 24 -1.40 -2.61 -8.69
C GLY A 24 -0.98 -1.85 -9.94
N GLY A 25 0.34 -1.73 -10.14
CA GLY A 25 0.94 -1.09 -11.29
C GLY A 25 2.21 -1.81 -11.75
N GLU A 26 2.57 -1.61 -13.01
CA GLU A 26 3.81 -2.13 -13.58
C GLU A 26 4.52 -1.00 -14.34
N ALA A 27 5.83 -0.88 -14.15
CA ALA A 27 6.68 0.05 -14.87
C ALA A 27 8.00 -0.62 -15.22
N GLN A 28 8.60 -0.18 -16.31
CA GLN A 28 9.90 -0.67 -16.78
C GLN A 28 10.86 0.50 -16.95
N ILE A 29 12.06 0.33 -16.43
CA ILE A 29 13.20 1.21 -16.73
C ILE A 29 14.33 0.44 -17.41
N ILE A 30 15.16 1.13 -18.16
CA ILE A 30 16.36 0.57 -18.79
C ILE A 30 17.56 1.37 -18.31
N GLU A 31 18.53 0.68 -17.71
CA GLU A 31 19.79 1.29 -17.27
C GLU A 31 20.96 0.46 -17.80
N LYS A 32 21.85 1.07 -18.59
CA LYS A 32 23.00 0.43 -19.24
C LYS A 32 22.63 -0.90 -19.92
N LYS A 33 21.55 -0.91 -20.69
CA LYS A 33 20.98 -2.08 -21.39
C LYS A 33 20.36 -3.15 -20.47
N SER A 34 20.49 -3.05 -19.15
CA SER A 34 19.72 -3.90 -18.24
C SER A 34 18.29 -3.39 -18.14
N SER A 35 17.33 -4.30 -18.17
CA SER A 35 15.90 -4.00 -17.98
C SER A 35 15.51 -4.30 -16.52
N PHE A 36 14.76 -3.39 -15.90
CA PHE A 36 14.18 -3.54 -14.57
C PHE A 36 12.67 -3.33 -14.68
N ILE A 37 11.90 -4.37 -14.43
CA ILE A 37 10.44 -4.35 -14.47
C ILE A 37 9.94 -4.39 -13.02
N ALA A 38 9.37 -3.28 -12.55
CA ALA A 38 8.78 -3.20 -11.23
C ALA A 38 7.28 -3.50 -11.33
N THR A 39 6.83 -4.53 -10.64
CA THR A 39 5.41 -4.86 -10.50
C THR A 39 5.02 -4.66 -9.04
N VAL A 40 4.01 -3.81 -8.80
CA VAL A 40 3.49 -3.46 -7.46
C VAL A 40 2.10 -4.04 -7.31
N ALA A 41 1.80 -4.59 -6.14
CA ALA A 41 0.48 -5.12 -5.81
C ALA A 41 0.04 -4.76 -4.38
N PRO A 42 -1.28 -4.58 -4.14
CA PRO A 42 -1.82 -4.58 -2.79
C PRO A 42 -1.74 -5.99 -2.19
N VAL A 43 -1.46 -6.08 -0.89
CA VAL A 43 -1.45 -7.33 -0.13
C VAL A 43 -2.00 -7.07 1.27
N GLU A 44 -2.86 -7.97 1.77
CA GLU A 44 -3.47 -7.81 3.09
C GLU A 44 -2.69 -8.54 4.19
N ASN A 45 -1.87 -9.53 3.81
CA ASN A 45 -1.11 -10.38 4.73
C ASN A 45 0.17 -10.90 4.06
N GLU A 46 1.02 -11.56 4.86
CA GLU A 46 2.31 -12.11 4.38
C GLU A 46 2.12 -13.26 3.38
N GLU A 47 1.06 -14.06 3.51
CA GLU A 47 0.76 -15.16 2.60
C GLU A 47 0.46 -14.64 1.18
N GLU A 48 -0.34 -13.58 1.06
CA GLU A 48 -0.62 -12.93 -0.22
C GLU A 48 0.64 -12.32 -0.84
N ALA A 49 1.50 -11.69 -0.03
CA ALA A 49 2.77 -11.14 -0.50
C ALA A 49 3.68 -12.25 -1.07
N LEU A 50 3.79 -13.37 -0.38
CA LEU A 50 4.59 -14.52 -0.85
C LEU A 50 3.99 -15.17 -2.10
N ALA A 51 2.67 -15.31 -2.18
CA ALA A 51 1.98 -15.82 -3.36
C ALA A 51 2.19 -14.90 -4.59
N PHE A 52 2.13 -13.59 -4.39
CA PHE A 52 2.42 -12.60 -5.43
C PHE A 52 3.86 -12.72 -5.93
N ILE A 53 4.86 -12.77 -5.04
CA ILE A 53 6.28 -12.92 -5.38
C ILE A 53 6.49 -14.21 -6.19
N GLU A 54 5.91 -15.31 -5.75
CA GLU A 54 6.06 -16.62 -6.42
C GLU A 54 5.39 -16.61 -7.81
N SER A 55 4.27 -15.91 -7.98
CA SER A 55 3.62 -15.76 -9.27
C SER A 55 4.51 -15.04 -10.29
N LEU A 56 5.24 -14.00 -9.85
CA LEU A 56 6.17 -13.26 -10.72
C LEU A 56 7.46 -14.03 -10.98
N ARG A 57 7.96 -14.81 -10.02
CA ARG A 57 9.08 -15.72 -10.26
C ARG A 57 8.74 -16.76 -11.32
N LYS A 58 7.51 -17.26 -11.35
CA LYS A 58 7.03 -18.17 -12.40
C LYS A 58 6.85 -17.46 -13.73
N LYS A 59 6.26 -16.25 -13.73
CA LYS A 59 6.06 -15.45 -14.94
C LYS A 59 7.39 -15.09 -15.61
N TYR A 60 8.38 -14.70 -14.83
CA TYR A 60 9.71 -14.25 -15.27
C TYR A 60 10.80 -15.24 -14.86
N TRP A 61 10.56 -16.53 -15.10
CA TRP A 61 11.45 -17.62 -14.70
C TRP A 61 12.85 -17.54 -15.34
N ASP A 62 12.96 -16.87 -16.48
CA ASP A 62 14.18 -16.66 -17.28
C ASP A 62 14.95 -15.38 -16.90
N ALA A 63 14.41 -14.60 -15.97
CA ALA A 63 15.07 -13.38 -15.50
C ALA A 63 16.33 -13.67 -14.68
N THR A 64 17.27 -12.73 -14.67
CA THR A 64 18.50 -12.86 -13.89
C THR A 64 18.20 -12.82 -12.38
N HIS A 65 17.32 -11.91 -11.95
CA HIS A 65 16.91 -11.72 -10.56
C HIS A 65 15.45 -11.27 -10.47
N ASN A 66 14.75 -11.72 -9.44
CA ASN A 66 13.42 -11.26 -9.04
C ASN A 66 13.48 -10.75 -7.60
N CYS A 67 14.09 -9.58 -7.41
CA CYS A 67 14.24 -8.95 -6.10
C CYS A 67 12.89 -8.46 -5.60
N TYR A 68 12.65 -8.50 -4.29
CA TYR A 68 11.36 -8.07 -3.75
C TYR A 68 11.49 -7.30 -2.43
N ALA A 69 10.45 -6.51 -2.14
CA ALA A 69 10.20 -5.93 -0.85
C ALA A 69 8.68 -5.89 -0.61
N TYR A 70 8.24 -6.11 0.64
CA TYR A 70 6.86 -5.93 1.04
C TYR A 70 6.72 -5.40 2.46
N VAL A 71 5.63 -4.69 2.68
CA VAL A 71 5.21 -4.15 3.96
C VAL A 71 3.76 -4.56 4.22
N VAL A 72 3.49 -5.12 5.41
CA VAL A 72 2.17 -5.61 5.80
C VAL A 72 1.83 -5.11 7.20
N GLY A 73 0.57 -4.77 7.41
CA GLY A 73 0.03 -4.26 8.66
C GLY A 73 -0.19 -2.74 8.65
N GLU A 74 -1.11 -2.27 9.50
CA GLU A 74 -1.45 -0.85 9.60
C GLU A 74 -0.29 0.04 10.08
N ARG A 75 0.72 -0.56 10.71
CA ARG A 75 1.94 0.10 11.18
C ARG A 75 3.20 -0.48 10.53
N ASN A 76 3.04 -1.22 9.42
CA ASN A 76 4.12 -1.94 8.76
C ASN A 76 4.86 -2.88 9.73
N GLU A 77 4.11 -3.65 10.51
CA GLU A 77 4.64 -4.57 11.52
C GLU A 77 5.50 -5.66 10.89
N ILE A 78 5.18 -6.06 9.66
CA ILE A 78 5.94 -7.02 8.89
C ILE A 78 6.60 -6.30 7.72
N GLN A 79 7.93 -6.37 7.67
CA GLN A 79 8.73 -5.84 6.56
C GLN A 79 9.74 -6.91 6.16
N ARG A 80 9.78 -7.27 4.90
CA ARG A 80 10.72 -8.23 4.34
C ARG A 80 11.22 -7.79 2.98
N CYS A 81 12.46 -8.09 2.68
CA CYS A 81 13.05 -7.86 1.37
C CYS A 81 14.11 -8.90 1.04
N SER A 82 14.42 -9.03 -0.24
CA SER A 82 15.45 -9.95 -0.75
C SER A 82 16.15 -9.35 -1.96
N ASP A 83 17.45 -9.55 -1.98
CA ASP A 83 18.30 -9.20 -3.13
C ASP A 83 18.27 -10.27 -4.24
N ASP A 84 17.71 -11.45 -3.98
CA ASP A 84 17.55 -12.56 -4.95
C ASP A 84 18.80 -12.82 -5.79
N GLY A 85 19.97 -12.87 -5.15
CA GLY A 85 21.26 -13.12 -5.80
C GLY A 85 22.01 -11.90 -6.32
N GLU A 86 21.42 -10.70 -6.26
CA GLU A 86 22.19 -9.45 -6.44
C GLU A 86 23.20 -9.27 -5.30
N PRO A 87 24.23 -8.43 -5.44
CA PRO A 87 25.13 -8.12 -4.33
C PRO A 87 24.35 -7.59 -3.12
N SER A 88 24.71 -8.09 -1.93
CA SER A 88 24.00 -7.81 -0.69
C SER A 88 23.72 -6.31 -0.47
N GLY A 89 22.45 -5.97 -0.20
CA GLY A 89 22.01 -4.60 0.07
C GLY A 89 21.89 -3.70 -1.15
N THR A 90 21.99 -4.24 -2.38
CA THR A 90 21.91 -3.40 -3.59
C THR A 90 20.55 -3.36 -4.25
N ALA A 91 19.64 -4.23 -3.82
CA ALA A 91 18.27 -4.33 -4.39
C ALA A 91 17.20 -4.27 -3.30
N GLY A 92 17.07 -5.31 -2.48
CA GLY A 92 15.97 -5.45 -1.55
C GLY A 92 15.88 -4.29 -0.54
N ARG A 93 17.01 -3.88 0.05
CA ARG A 93 17.01 -2.76 1.00
C ARG A 93 16.65 -1.42 0.36
N PRO A 94 17.25 -1.01 -0.79
CA PRO A 94 16.82 0.18 -1.53
C PRO A 94 15.33 0.18 -1.90
N MET A 95 14.78 -0.96 -2.30
CA MET A 95 13.35 -1.11 -2.59
C MET A 95 12.49 -0.86 -1.34
N MET A 96 12.89 -1.43 -0.20
CA MET A 96 12.22 -1.22 1.09
C MET A 96 12.26 0.24 1.52
N ASP A 97 13.39 0.92 1.35
CA ASP A 97 13.55 2.32 1.72
C ASP A 97 12.62 3.23 0.88
N VAL A 98 12.37 2.89 -0.39
CA VAL A 98 11.38 3.60 -1.24
C VAL A 98 9.96 3.37 -0.73
N LEU A 99 9.55 2.13 -0.40
CA LEU A 99 8.22 1.84 0.16
C LEU A 99 8.00 2.61 1.47
N ALA A 100 8.99 2.59 2.36
CA ALA A 100 8.94 3.32 3.62
C ALA A 100 8.84 4.84 3.41
N GLY A 101 9.65 5.39 2.49
CA GLY A 101 9.62 6.81 2.14
C GLY A 101 8.32 7.26 1.49
N ALA A 102 7.66 6.41 0.70
CA ALA A 102 6.34 6.66 0.14
C ALA A 102 5.23 6.63 1.21
N GLY A 103 5.50 6.02 2.37
CA GLY A 103 4.54 5.86 3.47
C GLY A 103 3.37 4.95 3.10
N VAL A 104 3.58 3.98 2.20
CA VAL A 104 2.57 3.01 1.82
C VAL A 104 2.55 1.84 2.80
N HIS A 105 1.36 1.30 3.01
CA HIS A 105 1.09 0.13 3.84
C HIS A 105 0.45 -0.95 2.98
N ASN A 106 0.56 -2.20 3.41
CA ASN A 106 -0.08 -3.34 2.75
C ASN A 106 0.25 -3.39 1.25
N ALA A 107 1.54 -3.38 0.94
CA ALA A 107 2.06 -3.37 -0.42
C ALA A 107 3.23 -4.32 -0.60
N ALA A 108 3.27 -5.00 -1.74
CA ALA A 108 4.40 -5.78 -2.20
C ALA A 108 4.89 -5.25 -3.55
N VAL A 109 6.20 -5.30 -3.76
CA VAL A 109 6.85 -4.96 -5.02
C VAL A 109 7.88 -6.03 -5.38
N VAL A 110 7.87 -6.44 -6.63
CA VAL A 110 8.93 -7.27 -7.23
C VAL A 110 9.57 -6.47 -8.35
N VAL A 111 10.89 -6.43 -8.36
CA VAL A 111 11.65 -5.88 -9.48
C VAL A 111 12.39 -7.03 -10.17
N THR A 112 11.91 -7.35 -11.34
CA THR A 112 12.49 -8.37 -12.24
C THR A 112 13.58 -7.74 -13.08
N ARG A 113 14.79 -8.28 -13.03
CA ARG A 113 15.92 -7.78 -13.80
C ARG A 113 16.39 -8.75 -14.85
N TYR A 114 16.60 -8.21 -16.06
CA TYR A 114 17.34 -8.85 -17.14
C TYR A 114 18.67 -8.13 -17.34
N PHE A 115 19.78 -8.85 -17.24
CA PHE A 115 21.11 -8.28 -17.39
C PHE A 115 21.41 -7.89 -18.84
N GLY A 116 21.85 -6.66 -19.05
CA GLY A 116 22.14 -6.10 -20.38
C GLY A 116 23.60 -6.19 -20.83
N GLY A 117 24.42 -7.04 -20.19
CA GLY A 117 25.82 -7.22 -20.55
C GLY A 117 26.80 -6.17 -20.03
N THR A 118 26.30 -5.10 -19.35
CA THR A 118 27.13 -4.05 -18.77
C THR A 118 26.91 -3.96 -17.26
N LEU A 119 27.96 -4.06 -16.47
CA LEU A 119 27.91 -3.95 -15.02
C LEU A 119 27.55 -2.54 -14.58
N LEU A 120 26.59 -2.42 -13.65
CA LEU A 120 26.17 -1.14 -13.09
C LEU A 120 27.05 -0.70 -11.91
N GLY A 121 27.64 -1.67 -11.22
CA GLY A 121 28.27 -1.48 -9.90
C GLY A 121 27.24 -1.29 -8.78
N THR A 122 27.65 -1.37 -7.51
CA THR A 122 26.77 -1.30 -6.34
C THR A 122 25.91 -0.03 -6.32
N GLY A 123 26.51 1.14 -6.51
CA GLY A 123 25.79 2.41 -6.55
C GLY A 123 24.81 2.53 -7.73
N GLY A 124 25.14 1.92 -8.88
CA GLY A 124 24.26 1.86 -10.04
C GLY A 124 23.04 0.98 -9.79
N LEU A 125 23.24 -0.19 -9.16
CA LEU A 125 22.15 -1.09 -8.79
C LEU A 125 21.20 -0.44 -7.79
N ILE A 126 21.72 0.15 -6.73
CA ILE A 126 20.91 0.86 -5.71
C ILE A 126 19.99 1.88 -6.37
N ARG A 127 20.54 2.74 -7.25
CA ARG A 127 19.75 3.75 -7.96
C ARG A 127 18.71 3.13 -8.90
N ALA A 128 19.09 2.10 -9.65
CA ALA A 128 18.17 1.45 -10.59
C ALA A 128 17.00 0.77 -9.88
N TYR A 129 17.25 0.00 -8.82
CA TYR A 129 16.18 -0.62 -8.04
C TYR A 129 15.28 0.40 -7.35
N SER A 130 15.85 1.47 -6.76
CA SER A 130 15.06 2.56 -6.16
C SER A 130 14.20 3.25 -7.20
N LEU A 131 14.74 3.59 -8.37
CA LEU A 131 13.98 4.24 -9.44
C LEU A 131 12.88 3.32 -9.99
N ALA A 132 13.18 2.04 -10.21
CA ALA A 132 12.19 1.09 -10.69
C ALA A 132 10.97 1.02 -9.74
N VAL A 133 11.20 0.96 -8.41
CA VAL A 133 10.10 0.96 -7.42
C VAL A 133 9.33 2.28 -7.44
N GLN A 134 10.00 3.43 -7.56
CA GLN A 134 9.33 4.72 -7.67
C GLN A 134 8.40 4.79 -8.89
N GLU A 135 8.88 4.35 -10.05
CA GLU A 135 8.08 4.29 -11.28
C GLU A 135 6.93 3.26 -11.16
N GLY A 136 7.16 2.11 -10.54
CA GLY A 136 6.12 1.12 -10.26
C GLY A 136 5.02 1.65 -9.35
N LEU A 137 5.39 2.39 -8.29
CA LEU A 137 4.42 3.06 -7.41
C LEU A 137 3.69 4.20 -8.12
N ALA A 138 4.35 4.94 -8.99
CA ALA A 138 3.73 5.99 -9.79
C ALA A 138 2.72 5.44 -10.82
N ALA A 139 2.94 4.22 -11.31
CA ALA A 139 2.01 3.50 -12.19
C ALA A 139 0.86 2.81 -11.44
N ALA A 140 0.97 2.65 -10.12
CA ALA A 140 -0.06 2.07 -9.27
C ALA A 140 -1.07 3.13 -8.79
N GLU A 141 -2.27 2.70 -8.46
CA GLU A 141 -3.24 3.57 -7.80
C GLU A 141 -3.02 3.55 -6.28
N VAL A 142 -2.50 4.64 -5.74
CA VAL A 142 -2.28 4.83 -4.31
C VAL A 142 -3.35 5.75 -3.74
N ILE A 143 -4.11 5.26 -2.76
CA ILE A 143 -5.16 6.04 -2.09
C ILE A 143 -4.86 6.21 -0.60
N THR A 144 -5.52 7.19 0.02
CA THR A 144 -5.49 7.35 1.48
C THR A 144 -6.70 6.65 2.09
N ARG A 145 -6.46 5.61 2.87
CA ARG A 145 -7.49 4.90 3.65
C ARG A 145 -7.70 5.63 4.97
N ILE A 146 -8.89 6.13 5.19
CA ILE A 146 -9.26 6.83 6.44
C ILE A 146 -10.10 5.87 7.28
N PRO A 147 -9.66 5.52 8.51
CA PRO A 147 -10.47 4.73 9.43
C PRO A 147 -11.77 5.46 9.76
N GLY A 148 -12.88 4.76 9.72
CA GLY A 148 -14.19 5.29 10.02
C GLY A 148 -14.98 4.37 10.94
N VAL A 149 -16.09 4.88 11.48
CA VAL A 149 -17.04 4.11 12.29
C VAL A 149 -18.36 4.08 11.57
N LYS A 150 -18.88 2.87 11.33
CA LYS A 150 -20.25 2.70 10.83
C LYS A 150 -21.22 2.66 12.01
N LEU A 151 -22.13 3.62 12.05
CA LEU A 151 -23.21 3.68 13.05
C LEU A 151 -24.50 3.19 12.40
N LYS A 152 -25.20 2.29 13.09
CA LYS A 152 -26.56 1.89 12.76
C LYS A 152 -27.51 2.50 13.80
N LEU A 153 -28.45 3.30 13.32
CA LEU A 153 -29.48 3.92 14.15
C LEU A 153 -30.82 3.24 13.82
N THR A 154 -31.64 3.01 14.84
CA THR A 154 -33.03 2.60 14.69
C THR A 154 -33.87 3.64 15.44
N ALA A 155 -34.88 4.18 14.77
CA ALA A 155 -35.69 5.26 15.32
C ALA A 155 -37.15 5.12 14.86
N GLU A 156 -38.06 5.79 15.55
CA GLU A 156 -39.45 5.90 15.14
C GLU A 156 -39.60 6.95 14.02
N TYR A 157 -40.61 6.80 13.18
CA TYR A 157 -40.88 7.72 12.04
C TYR A 157 -40.98 9.19 12.46
N THR A 158 -41.49 9.44 13.65
CA THR A 158 -41.63 10.80 14.23
C THR A 158 -40.28 11.47 14.49
N GLU A 159 -39.20 10.71 14.64
CA GLU A 159 -37.84 11.21 14.91
C GLU A 159 -37.00 11.39 13.65
N LEU A 160 -37.47 10.86 12.52
CA LEU A 160 -36.71 10.86 11.27
C LEU A 160 -36.24 12.26 10.84
N GLY A 161 -37.15 13.25 10.88
CA GLY A 161 -36.84 14.64 10.52
C GLY A 161 -35.76 15.26 11.40
N LYS A 162 -35.79 14.97 12.71
CA LYS A 162 -34.79 15.45 13.66
C LYS A 162 -33.43 14.80 13.42
N ILE A 163 -33.42 13.51 13.12
CA ILE A 163 -32.18 12.78 12.79
C ILE A 163 -31.57 13.33 11.52
N GLN A 164 -32.34 13.51 10.46
CA GLN A 164 -31.88 14.08 9.19
C GLN A 164 -31.31 15.50 9.36
N TYR A 165 -31.97 16.33 10.16
CA TYR A 165 -31.49 17.67 10.50
C TYR A 165 -30.13 17.61 11.20
N LEU A 166 -29.98 16.76 12.25
CA LEU A 166 -28.74 16.62 13.00
C LEU A 166 -27.59 16.04 12.15
N LEU A 167 -27.88 15.13 11.23
CA LEU A 167 -26.90 14.62 10.28
C LEU A 167 -26.42 15.74 9.36
N GLY A 168 -27.34 16.56 8.84
CA GLY A 168 -27.02 17.72 7.99
C GLY A 168 -26.16 18.76 8.70
N GLU A 169 -26.47 19.12 9.96
CA GLU A 169 -25.66 20.05 10.76
C GLU A 169 -24.22 19.53 10.99
N LYS A 170 -24.03 18.22 11.06
CA LYS A 170 -22.73 17.59 11.27
C LYS A 170 -22.02 17.23 9.96
N GLY A 171 -22.60 17.55 8.81
CA GLY A 171 -22.05 17.19 7.50
C GLY A 171 -21.96 15.67 7.28
N LEU A 172 -22.85 14.90 7.90
CA LEU A 172 -22.93 13.46 7.77
C LEU A 172 -24.07 13.07 6.82
N THR A 173 -23.85 12.05 6.00
CA THR A 173 -24.86 11.48 5.12
C THR A 173 -25.19 10.05 5.53
N ALA A 174 -26.45 9.68 5.54
CA ALA A 174 -26.86 8.30 5.67
C ALA A 174 -26.47 7.53 4.39
N GLN A 175 -25.77 6.39 4.54
CA GLN A 175 -25.41 5.54 3.41
C GLN A 175 -26.60 4.71 2.93
N ASP A 176 -27.35 4.14 3.89
CA ASP A 176 -28.54 3.32 3.62
C ASP A 176 -29.64 3.69 4.61
N ALA A 177 -30.90 3.70 4.16
CA ALA A 177 -32.08 3.84 5.00
C ALA A 177 -33.07 2.72 4.65
N ILE A 178 -33.41 1.89 5.65
CA ILE A 178 -34.37 0.82 5.51
C ILE A 178 -35.64 1.25 6.25
N TYR A 179 -36.73 1.39 5.52
CA TYR A 179 -38.03 1.79 6.05
C TYR A 179 -38.87 0.53 6.30
N THR A 180 -39.21 0.30 7.56
CA THR A 180 -40.08 -0.79 7.99
C THR A 180 -41.22 -0.17 8.81
N GLU A 181 -41.92 -0.94 9.65
CA GLU A 181 -42.84 -0.39 10.65
C GLU A 181 -42.12 0.45 11.71
N LYS A 182 -40.78 0.26 11.82
CA LYS A 182 -39.83 1.10 12.57
C LYS A 182 -38.74 1.51 11.62
N VAL A 183 -38.33 2.76 11.68
CA VAL A 183 -37.24 3.33 10.85
C VAL A 183 -35.89 3.11 11.49
#